data_d68548427a8b705040a6d2504a1ecc09
#
_entry.id   d68548427a8b705040a6d2504a1ecc09
#
_cell.length_a   1.000
_cell.length_b   1.000
_cell.length_c   1.000
_cell.angle_alpha   90.00
_cell.angle_beta   90.00
_cell.angle_gamma   90.00
#
_symmetry.space_group_name_H-M   'P 1'
#
loop_
_entity.id
_entity.type
_entity.pdbx_description
1 polymer ?
#
loop_
_entity_poly.entity_id
_entity_poly.type
_entity_poly.pdbx_seq_one_letter_code
_entity_poly.pdbx_strand_id
1 'polypeptide(L)'
;MAVENGKTIGMGRIVGDGAVICYIQDFVVRPEYQGTSIGRKMMERLIAHVEELRMDQSEMMLCLMCAKGRERFYEKFGFIGRPTENLGPGMIQYLK
;
A
#
# COMPACT_ATOMS: atom_id res chain seq x y z
N MET A 1 -11.93 3.38 4.01
CA MET A 1 -12.67 2.18 3.56
C MET A 1 -13.44 2.46 2.29
N ALA A 2 -13.58 1.47 1.43
CA ALA A 2 -14.47 1.55 0.28
C ALA A 2 -15.82 0.95 0.68
N VAL A 3 -16.90 1.67 0.39
CA VAL A 3 -18.25 1.29 0.81
C VAL A 3 -19.21 1.36 -0.36
N GLU A 4 -20.06 0.36 -0.50
CA GLU A 4 -21.12 0.35 -1.51
C GLU A 4 -22.41 -0.13 -0.85
N ASN A 5 -23.48 0.68 -1.00
CA ASN A 5 -24.80 0.38 -0.41
C ASN A 5 -24.70 0.05 1.09
N GLY A 6 -23.88 0.80 1.81
CA GLY A 6 -23.69 0.61 3.24
C GLY A 6 -22.81 -0.57 3.63
N LYS A 7 -22.27 -1.30 2.65
CA LYS A 7 -21.47 -2.50 2.89
C LYS A 7 -19.99 -2.20 2.59
N THR A 8 -19.11 -2.55 3.51
CA THR A 8 -17.66 -2.39 3.31
C THR A 8 -17.19 -3.40 2.27
N ILE A 9 -16.62 -2.91 1.17
CA ILE A 9 -16.13 -3.74 0.09
C ILE A 9 -14.61 -3.79 0.00
N GLY A 10 -13.94 -2.90 0.73
CA GLY A 10 -12.48 -2.91 0.80
C GLY A 10 -11.98 -2.00 1.90
N MET A 11 -10.75 -2.21 2.31
CA MET A 11 -10.10 -1.37 3.31
C MET A 11 -8.60 -1.35 3.10
N GLY A 12 -7.98 -0.32 3.63
CA GLY A 12 -6.54 -0.19 3.68
C GLY A 12 -6.19 0.80 4.75
N ARG A 13 -4.99 0.73 5.29
CA ARG A 13 -4.55 1.70 6.30
C ARG A 13 -3.07 2.02 6.14
N ILE A 14 -2.70 3.16 6.67
CA ILE A 14 -1.34 3.66 6.64
C ILE A 14 -0.82 3.75 8.07
N VAL A 15 0.37 3.21 8.28
CA VAL A 15 1.05 3.24 9.58
C VAL A 15 2.42 3.85 9.35
N GLY A 16 2.85 4.74 10.25
CA GLY A 16 4.18 5.34 10.13
C GLY A 16 4.24 6.67 10.82
N ASP A 17 5.39 7.35 10.70
CA ASP A 17 5.60 8.64 11.33
C ASP A 17 5.10 9.81 10.47
N GLY A 18 4.72 9.55 9.22
CA GLY A 18 4.26 10.59 8.32
C GLY A 18 5.35 11.51 7.80
N ALA A 19 6.61 11.24 8.11
CA ALA A 19 7.73 12.09 7.72
C ALA A 19 8.76 11.35 6.87
N VAL A 20 9.27 10.23 7.38
CA VAL A 20 10.36 9.48 6.74
C VAL A 20 9.86 8.17 6.15
N ILE A 21 8.93 7.52 6.81
CA ILE A 21 8.43 6.22 6.39
C ILE A 21 6.94 6.09 6.65
N CYS A 22 6.23 5.53 5.68
CA CYS A 22 4.85 5.09 5.84
C CYS A 22 4.72 3.68 5.32
N TYR A 23 3.85 2.92 5.95
CA TYR A 23 3.63 1.51 5.64
C TYR A 23 2.14 1.29 5.37
N ILE A 24 1.84 0.73 4.20
CA ILE A 24 0.47 0.35 3.86
C ILE A 24 0.21 -1.03 4.44
N GLN A 25 -0.83 -1.14 5.26
CA GLN A 25 -1.16 -2.38 5.93
C GLN A 25 -2.65 -2.68 5.75
N ASP A 26 -2.97 -3.96 5.76
CA ASP A 26 -4.37 -4.43 5.67
C ASP A 26 -5.08 -3.91 4.42
N PHE A 27 -4.39 -3.88 3.29
CA PHE A 27 -4.99 -3.49 2.03
C PHE A 27 -5.75 -4.68 1.46
N VAL A 28 -7.07 -4.63 1.55
CA VAL A 28 -7.94 -5.75 1.19
C VAL A 28 -9.13 -5.26 0.39
N VAL A 29 -9.51 -6.05 -0.60
CA VAL A 29 -10.73 -5.84 -1.37
C VAL A 29 -11.52 -7.15 -1.32
N ARG A 30 -12.83 -7.07 -1.08
CA ARG A 30 -13.66 -8.28 -1.06
C ARG A 30 -13.51 -9.04 -2.37
N PRO A 31 -13.49 -10.39 -2.34
CA PRO A 31 -13.27 -11.18 -3.54
C PRO A 31 -14.19 -10.85 -4.70
N GLU A 32 -15.46 -10.54 -4.43
CA GLU A 32 -16.43 -10.23 -5.47
C GLU A 32 -16.16 -8.91 -6.17
N TYR A 33 -15.29 -8.07 -5.60
CA TYR A 33 -14.90 -6.77 -6.18
C TYR A 33 -13.48 -6.77 -6.72
N GLN A 34 -12.75 -7.86 -6.59
CA GLN A 34 -11.42 -7.99 -7.18
C GLN A 34 -11.55 -8.07 -8.70
N GLY A 35 -10.56 -7.52 -9.40
CA GLY A 35 -10.63 -7.42 -10.85
C GLY A 35 -11.43 -6.23 -11.36
N THR A 36 -12.04 -5.47 -10.46
CA THR A 36 -12.70 -4.20 -10.78
C THR A 36 -11.72 -3.05 -10.54
N SER A 37 -12.16 -1.81 -10.75
CA SER A 37 -11.31 -0.65 -10.52
C SER A 37 -11.22 -0.23 -9.05
N ILE A 38 -11.86 -0.95 -8.13
CA ILE A 38 -11.90 -0.57 -6.71
C ILE A 38 -10.51 -0.55 -6.09
N GLY A 39 -9.71 -1.62 -6.29
CA GLY A 39 -8.36 -1.68 -5.74
C GLY A 39 -7.49 -0.53 -6.22
N ARG A 40 -7.57 -0.21 -7.51
CA ARG A 40 -6.82 0.91 -8.08
C ARG A 40 -7.23 2.24 -7.44
N LYS A 41 -8.54 2.48 -7.33
CA LYS A 41 -9.04 3.72 -6.73
C LYS A 41 -8.62 3.84 -5.27
N MET A 42 -8.67 2.76 -4.52
CA MET A 42 -8.25 2.74 -3.13
C MET A 42 -6.75 3.07 -3.00
N MET A 43 -5.93 2.45 -3.85
CA MET A 43 -4.49 2.70 -3.81
C MET A 43 -4.17 4.15 -4.18
N GLU A 44 -4.83 4.68 -5.20
CA GLU A 44 -4.66 6.08 -5.58
C GLU A 44 -5.01 7.03 -4.43
N ARG A 45 -6.07 6.73 -3.70
CA ARG A 45 -6.47 7.55 -2.53
C ARG A 45 -5.45 7.46 -1.41
N LEU A 46 -4.94 6.26 -1.13
CA LEU A 46 -3.92 6.10 -0.09
C LEU A 46 -2.64 6.86 -0.44
N ILE A 47 -2.19 6.74 -1.67
CA ILE A 47 -0.97 7.44 -2.10
C ILE A 47 -1.18 8.96 -2.05
N ALA A 48 -2.34 9.44 -2.50
CA ALA A 48 -2.64 10.86 -2.41
C ALA A 48 -2.62 11.37 -0.98
N HIS A 49 -3.15 10.58 -0.04
CA HIS A 49 -3.14 10.94 1.37
C HIS A 49 -1.70 11.00 1.92
N VAL A 50 -0.87 10.03 1.55
CA VAL A 50 0.54 10.04 1.96
C VAL A 50 1.26 11.26 1.42
N GLU A 51 0.98 11.65 0.18
CA GLU A 51 1.57 12.85 -0.41
C GLU A 51 1.16 14.11 0.36
N GLU A 52 -0.07 14.16 0.86
CA GLU A 52 -0.52 15.28 1.69
C GLU A 52 0.21 15.32 3.02
N LEU A 53 0.53 14.15 3.59
CA LEU A 53 1.25 14.06 4.88
C LEU A 53 2.73 14.37 4.73
N ARG A 54 3.27 14.19 3.53
CA ARG A 54 4.70 14.36 3.30
C ARG A 54 5.10 15.82 3.51
N MET A 55 6.13 16.02 4.35
CA MET A 55 6.63 17.36 4.66
C MET A 55 7.53 17.87 3.56
N ASP A 56 7.25 19.07 3.07
CA ASP A 56 8.10 19.89 2.21
C ASP A 56 9.07 19.15 1.31
N GLN A 57 8.56 18.34 0.38
CA GLN A 57 9.38 17.65 -0.63
C GLN A 57 10.48 16.78 -0.04
N SER A 58 10.36 16.42 1.24
CA SER A 58 11.29 15.47 1.83
C SER A 58 11.08 14.10 1.21
N GLU A 59 12.15 13.33 1.13
CA GLU A 59 12.06 11.96 0.66
C GLU A 59 11.37 11.11 1.72
N MET A 60 10.39 10.33 1.31
CA MET A 60 9.68 9.42 2.20
C MET A 60 9.60 8.06 1.55
N MET A 61 9.91 7.02 2.30
CA MET A 61 9.74 5.65 1.82
C MET A 61 8.31 5.18 2.10
N LEU A 62 7.56 4.89 1.05
CA LEU A 62 6.25 4.27 1.16
C LEU A 62 6.43 2.79 0.88
N CYS A 63 6.13 1.95 1.86
CA CYS A 63 6.38 0.52 1.74
C CYS A 63 5.15 -0.31 2.06
N LEU A 64 5.18 -1.57 1.65
CA LEU A 64 4.13 -2.54 1.95
C LEU A 64 4.71 -3.94 1.83
N MET A 65 4.00 -4.90 2.41
CA MET A 65 4.29 -6.32 2.22
C MET A 65 3.28 -6.87 1.23
N CYS A 66 3.77 -7.27 0.07
CA CYS A 66 2.94 -7.73 -1.03
C CYS A 66 2.55 -9.19 -0.84
N ALA A 67 1.28 -9.52 -1.03
CA ALA A 67 0.86 -10.91 -1.07
C ALA A 67 1.45 -11.55 -2.32
N LYS A 68 1.87 -12.80 -2.19
CA LYS A 68 2.47 -13.53 -3.30
C LYS A 68 1.54 -13.55 -4.51
N GLY A 69 2.07 -13.16 -5.65
CA GLY A 69 1.30 -13.13 -6.90
C GLY A 69 0.63 -11.80 -7.20
N ARG A 70 0.78 -10.81 -6.31
CA ARG A 70 0.15 -9.50 -6.50
C ARG A 70 1.14 -8.41 -6.90
N GLU A 71 2.39 -8.77 -7.18
CA GLU A 71 3.46 -7.82 -7.45
C GLU A 71 3.11 -6.85 -8.58
N ARG A 72 2.51 -7.34 -9.67
CA ARG A 72 2.18 -6.51 -10.82
C ARG A 72 1.19 -5.41 -10.50
N PHE A 73 0.26 -5.68 -9.59
CA PHE A 73 -0.71 -4.66 -9.17
C PHE A 73 0.02 -3.46 -8.57
N TYR A 74 0.96 -3.72 -7.67
CA TYR A 74 1.68 -2.65 -6.99
C TYR A 74 2.70 -1.96 -7.89
N GLU A 75 3.31 -2.70 -8.81
CA GLU A 75 4.27 -2.12 -9.75
C GLU A 75 3.64 -1.01 -10.60
N LYS A 76 2.34 -1.10 -10.89
CA LYS A 76 1.64 -0.07 -11.63
C LYS A 76 1.61 1.28 -10.91
N PHE A 77 1.83 1.29 -9.61
CA PHE A 77 1.84 2.50 -8.79
C PHE A 77 3.26 2.94 -8.43
N GLY A 78 4.26 2.36 -9.07
CA GLY A 78 5.65 2.76 -8.87
C GLY A 78 6.37 2.01 -7.77
N PHE A 79 5.77 1.00 -7.18
CA PHE A 79 6.45 0.17 -6.18
C PHE A 79 7.43 -0.77 -6.86
N ILE A 80 8.57 -0.97 -6.21
CA ILE A 80 9.59 -1.93 -6.68
C ILE A 80 9.81 -2.98 -5.60
N GLY A 81 9.97 -4.22 -6.02
CA GLY A 81 10.26 -5.30 -5.09
C GLY A 81 11.73 -5.31 -4.69
N ARG A 82 12.00 -5.70 -3.46
CA ARG A 82 13.36 -5.88 -2.96
C ARG A 82 13.64 -7.36 -2.83
N PRO A 83 14.89 -7.84 -3.00
CA PRO A 83 16.08 -7.02 -3.18
C PRO A 83 16.25 -6.53 -4.62
N THR A 84 17.04 -5.48 -4.76
CA THR A 84 17.47 -4.97 -6.05
C THR A 84 19.00 -4.97 -6.07
N GLU A 85 19.58 -4.49 -7.17
CA GLU A 85 21.04 -4.39 -7.26
C GLU A 85 21.63 -3.56 -6.11
N ASN A 86 20.92 -2.52 -5.68
CA ASN A 86 21.41 -1.58 -4.68
C ASN A 86 20.70 -1.69 -3.32
N LEU A 87 19.62 -2.42 -3.24
CA LEU A 87 18.81 -2.52 -2.04
C LEU A 87 18.68 -3.97 -1.58
N GLY A 88 18.95 -4.20 -0.31
CA GLY A 88 18.74 -5.52 0.28
C GLY A 88 17.26 -5.86 0.44
N PRO A 89 16.95 -7.09 0.83
CA PRO A 89 15.56 -7.50 1.02
C PRO A 89 14.94 -6.89 2.27
N GLY A 90 13.62 -6.75 2.27
CA GLY A 90 12.88 -6.56 3.50
C GLY A 90 12.98 -7.83 4.33
N MET A 91 12.96 -7.70 5.66
CA MET A 91 13.11 -8.85 6.55
C MET A 91 12.03 -8.83 7.60
N ILE A 92 11.57 -10.00 8.01
CA ILE A 92 10.48 -10.11 8.98
C ILE A 92 10.83 -11.13 10.05
N GLN A 93 10.17 -11.02 11.19
CA GLN A 93 10.27 -11.97 12.28
C GLN A 93 8.92 -12.00 12.99
N TYR A 94 8.43 -13.19 13.29
CA TYR A 94 7.22 -13.34 14.08
C TYR A 94 7.62 -13.66 15.52
N LEU A 95 7.25 -12.76 16.43
CA LEU A 95 7.47 -12.98 17.86
C LEU A 95 6.28 -13.72 18.43
N LYS A 96 6.55 -14.82 19.12
CA LYS A 96 5.48 -15.66 19.69
C LYS A 96 5.69 -15.89 21.17
#